data_b837fb3f3aec500d5b46908ae800d755
#
_entry.id   b837fb3f3aec500d5b46908ae800d755
#
_cell.length_a   1.000
_cell.length_b   1.000
_cell.length_c   1.000
_cell.angle_alpha   90.00
_cell.angle_beta   90.00
_cell.angle_gamma   90.00
#
_symmetry.space_group_name_H-M   'P 1'
#
loop_
_entity.id
_entity.type
_entity.pdbx_description
1 polymer ?
#
loop_
_entity_poly.entity_id
_entity_poly.type
_entity_poly.pdbx_seq_one_letter_code
_entity_poly.pdbx_strand_id
1 'polypeptide(L)'
;MVSQGKIYRGRWVRWGPMVEVDGQPLPPRYDLRDYSQIFRKQAAGSMFSWGDASPASAQLALALLADCLGDDAKALTLHLVFRVRFLERLPKSGWRLTEAQLQAMMADLEQGFLDT
;
A
#
# COMPACT_ATOMS: atom_id res chain seq x y z
N MET A 1 8.40 23.09 -15.23
CA MET A 1 7.21 22.23 -15.15
C MET A 1 7.22 21.44 -13.86
N VAL A 2 6.13 21.46 -13.13
CA VAL A 2 6.06 20.75 -11.88
C VAL A 2 5.86 19.26 -12.14
N SER A 3 6.64 18.42 -11.47
CA SER A 3 6.48 16.98 -11.56
C SER A 3 5.12 16.57 -10.96
N GLN A 4 4.41 15.70 -11.67
CA GLN A 4 3.17 15.13 -11.17
C GLN A 4 3.41 14.14 -10.02
N GLY A 5 4.65 13.71 -9.83
CA GLY A 5 4.97 12.65 -8.91
C GLY A 5 4.54 11.30 -9.45
N LYS A 6 4.67 10.28 -8.62
CA LYS A 6 4.30 8.92 -9.00
C LYS A 6 2.79 8.74 -8.95
N ILE A 7 2.29 7.81 -9.74
CA ILE A 7 0.89 7.40 -9.73
C ILE A 7 0.83 5.93 -9.39
N TYR A 8 0.10 5.61 -8.34
CA TYR A 8 -0.11 4.24 -7.85
C TYR A 8 -1.50 3.80 -8.24
N ARG A 9 -1.63 2.60 -8.75
CA ARG A 9 -2.90 2.09 -9.23
C ARG A 9 -3.09 0.64 -8.84
N GLY A 10 -4.26 0.33 -8.28
CA GLY A 10 -4.68 -1.04 -8.02
C GLY A 10 -5.82 -1.40 -8.95
N ARG A 11 -5.76 -2.59 -9.55
CA ARG A 11 -6.81 -3.09 -10.43
C ARG A 11 -6.85 -4.60 -10.40
N TRP A 12 -8.00 -5.15 -10.76
CA TRP A 12 -8.14 -6.58 -10.92
C TRP A 12 -7.79 -6.96 -12.33
N VAL A 13 -6.92 -7.96 -12.45
CA VAL A 13 -6.60 -8.58 -13.73
C VAL A 13 -7.03 -10.04 -13.66
N ARG A 14 -6.81 -10.77 -14.76
CA ARG A 14 -7.29 -12.14 -14.91
C ARG A 14 -6.91 -13.07 -13.74
N TRP A 15 -5.73 -12.84 -13.17
CA TRP A 15 -5.21 -13.70 -12.09
C TRP A 15 -5.26 -13.04 -10.71
N GLY A 16 -5.95 -11.92 -10.56
CA GLY A 16 -6.17 -11.32 -9.26
C GLY A 16 -5.80 -9.85 -9.17
N PRO A 17 -5.63 -9.34 -7.95
CA PRO A 17 -5.27 -7.95 -7.76
C PRO A 17 -3.85 -7.66 -8.22
N MET A 18 -3.68 -6.52 -8.91
CA MET A 18 -2.38 -6.06 -9.38
C MET A 18 -2.19 -4.61 -8.97
N VAL A 19 -0.99 -4.28 -8.48
CA VAL A 19 -0.65 -2.92 -8.10
C VAL A 19 0.56 -2.45 -8.89
N GLU A 20 0.44 -1.26 -9.45
CA GLU A 20 1.47 -0.66 -10.28
C GLU A 20 1.82 0.74 -9.77
N VAL A 21 3.08 1.13 -10.00
CA VAL A 21 3.54 2.49 -9.79
C VAL A 21 4.14 2.95 -11.12
N ASP A 22 3.56 4.03 -11.67
CA ASP A 22 3.97 4.56 -12.98
C ASP A 22 4.00 3.48 -14.07
N GLY A 23 3.01 2.57 -14.05
CA GLY A 23 2.90 1.53 -15.05
C GLY A 23 3.78 0.31 -14.83
N GLN A 24 4.60 0.29 -13.80
CA GLN A 24 5.45 -0.84 -13.47
C GLN A 24 4.94 -1.55 -12.22
N PRO A 25 5.06 -2.88 -12.13
CA PRO A 25 4.61 -3.58 -10.92
C PRO A 25 5.28 -3.05 -9.67
N LEU A 26 4.50 -2.80 -8.63
CA LEU A 26 5.03 -2.42 -7.33
C LEU A 26 5.60 -3.67 -6.66
N PRO A 27 6.89 -3.70 -6.31
CA PRO A 27 7.45 -4.88 -5.64
C PRO A 27 7.02 -4.95 -4.19
N PRO A 28 6.73 -6.15 -3.66
CA PRO A 28 6.50 -6.30 -2.24
C PRO A 28 7.79 -6.08 -1.46
N ARG A 29 7.65 -5.68 -0.21
CA ARG A 29 8.81 -5.41 0.64
C ARG A 29 8.93 -6.50 1.71
N TYR A 30 9.13 -7.73 1.25
CA TYR A 30 9.32 -8.88 2.15
C TYR A 30 10.58 -8.75 3.00
N ASP A 31 11.55 -7.97 2.53
CA ASP A 31 12.76 -7.66 3.27
C ASP A 31 12.48 -6.87 4.56
N LEU A 32 11.42 -6.06 4.56
CA LEU A 32 11.03 -5.29 5.74
C LEU A 32 10.14 -6.10 6.66
N ARG A 33 9.15 -6.78 6.11
CA ARG A 33 8.30 -7.70 6.83
C ARG A 33 7.63 -8.63 5.84
N ASP A 34 7.81 -9.91 6.04
CA ASP A 34 7.32 -10.92 5.11
C ASP A 34 5.97 -11.46 5.58
N TYR A 35 4.91 -10.95 4.98
CA TYR A 35 3.56 -11.42 5.24
C TYR A 35 3.19 -12.65 4.39
N SER A 36 4.04 -13.02 3.42
CA SER A 36 3.75 -14.14 2.51
C SER A 36 3.56 -15.46 3.26
N GLN A 37 4.24 -15.63 4.39
CA GLN A 37 4.10 -16.83 5.21
C GLN A 37 2.68 -17.00 5.73
N ILE A 38 1.97 -15.91 5.93
CA ILE A 38 0.63 -15.93 6.50
C ILE A 38 -0.43 -16.12 5.42
N PHE A 39 -0.25 -15.51 4.25
CA PHE A 39 -1.27 -15.54 3.21
C PHE A 39 -0.92 -16.40 1.97
N ARG A 40 0.16 -17.16 2.02
CA ARG A 40 0.58 -17.97 0.87
C ARG A 40 -0.42 -19.06 0.48
N LYS A 41 -1.36 -19.39 1.36
CA LYS A 41 -2.43 -20.34 1.05
C LYS A 41 -3.58 -19.71 0.27
N GLN A 42 -3.54 -18.40 0.08
CA GLN A 42 -4.53 -17.70 -0.70
C GLN A 42 -4.28 -17.92 -2.19
N ALA A 43 -5.12 -17.34 -3.03
CA ALA A 43 -5.01 -17.52 -4.47
C ALA A 43 -3.59 -17.26 -4.96
N ALA A 44 -3.07 -18.18 -5.77
CA ALA A 44 -1.72 -18.10 -6.31
C ALA A 44 -1.53 -16.77 -7.07
N GLY A 45 -0.37 -16.12 -6.84
CA GLY A 45 -0.04 -14.90 -7.52
C GLY A 45 -0.51 -13.63 -6.82
N SER A 46 -1.28 -13.77 -5.75
CA SER A 46 -1.79 -12.60 -5.03
C SER A 46 -0.80 -12.18 -3.96
N MET A 47 -0.04 -11.11 -4.22
CA MET A 47 0.91 -10.56 -3.27
C MET A 47 0.29 -9.42 -2.44
N PHE A 48 -0.72 -8.77 -2.99
CA PHE A 48 -1.35 -7.61 -2.40
C PHE A 48 -2.86 -7.77 -2.36
N SER A 49 -3.48 -7.03 -1.45
CA SER A 49 -4.94 -6.92 -1.40
C SER A 49 -5.31 -5.53 -0.90
N TRP A 50 -6.57 -5.18 -1.02
CA TRP A 50 -7.12 -3.94 -0.50
C TRP A 50 -8.62 -4.13 -0.25
N GLY A 51 -9.21 -3.20 0.49
CA GLY A 51 -10.62 -3.32 0.85
C GLY A 51 -10.88 -4.39 1.88
N ASP A 52 -9.85 -4.79 2.63
CA ASP A 52 -9.95 -5.82 3.67
C ASP A 52 -8.80 -5.65 4.68
N ALA A 53 -8.86 -6.44 5.74
CA ALA A 53 -7.86 -6.41 6.82
C ALA A 53 -6.87 -7.57 6.73
N SER A 54 -6.65 -8.12 5.54
CA SER A 54 -5.79 -9.27 5.37
C SER A 54 -4.30 -8.93 5.51
N PRO A 55 -3.45 -9.95 5.74
CA PRO A 55 -2.00 -9.74 5.69
C PRO A 55 -1.51 -9.22 4.34
N ALA A 56 -2.16 -9.62 3.24
CA ALA A 56 -1.81 -9.11 1.92
C ALA A 56 -2.09 -7.61 1.80
N SER A 57 -3.12 -7.12 2.48
CA SER A 57 -3.40 -5.69 2.54
C SER A 57 -2.33 -4.96 3.36
N ALA A 58 -1.84 -5.58 4.45
CA ALA A 58 -0.74 -5.02 5.22
C ALA A 58 0.55 -4.97 4.38
N GLN A 59 0.80 -6.00 3.57
CA GLN A 59 1.96 -6.00 2.69
C GLN A 59 1.87 -4.86 1.67
N LEU A 60 0.67 -4.61 1.13
CA LEU A 60 0.47 -3.48 0.22
C LEU A 60 0.73 -2.15 0.91
N ALA A 61 0.22 -1.98 2.12
CA ALA A 61 0.45 -0.74 2.88
C ALA A 61 1.95 -0.49 3.04
N LEU A 62 2.70 -1.51 3.43
CA LEU A 62 4.14 -1.39 3.62
C LEU A 62 4.84 -1.03 2.31
N ALA A 63 4.51 -1.70 1.21
CA ALA A 63 5.14 -1.44 -0.08
C ALA A 63 4.84 -0.02 -0.59
N LEU A 64 3.60 0.43 -0.46
CA LEU A 64 3.21 1.77 -0.89
C LEU A 64 3.96 2.83 -0.09
N LEU A 65 4.01 2.69 1.22
CA LEU A 65 4.65 3.68 2.08
C LEU A 65 6.15 3.71 1.90
N ALA A 66 6.78 2.54 1.79
CA ALA A 66 8.22 2.47 1.57
C ALA A 66 8.60 3.14 0.25
N ASP A 67 7.82 2.88 -0.81
CA ASP A 67 8.08 3.49 -2.12
C ASP A 67 7.85 5.00 -2.10
N CYS A 68 6.77 5.43 -1.47
CA CYS A 68 6.39 6.85 -1.44
C CYS A 68 7.31 7.68 -0.56
N LEU A 69 7.65 7.16 0.62
CA LEU A 69 8.43 7.93 1.61
C LEU A 69 9.94 7.84 1.38
N GLY A 70 10.43 6.73 0.84
CA GLY A 70 11.86 6.50 0.78
C GLY A 70 12.48 6.31 2.17
N ASP A 71 11.67 5.94 3.15
CA ASP A 71 12.08 5.77 4.55
C ASP A 71 11.44 4.49 5.07
N ASP A 72 12.24 3.43 5.10
CA ASP A 72 11.75 2.10 5.45
C ASP A 72 11.29 2.00 6.90
N ALA A 73 12.00 2.65 7.81
CA ALA A 73 11.65 2.61 9.23
C ALA A 73 10.29 3.29 9.47
N LYS A 74 10.07 4.42 8.82
CA LYS A 74 8.81 5.14 8.93
C LYS A 74 7.67 4.34 8.31
N ALA A 75 7.94 3.71 7.18
CA ALA A 75 6.95 2.84 6.53
C ALA A 75 6.54 1.70 7.44
N LEU A 76 7.50 1.04 8.09
CA LEU A 76 7.22 -0.03 9.03
C LEU A 76 6.35 0.45 10.19
N THR A 77 6.68 1.62 10.73
CA THR A 77 5.93 2.19 11.86
C THR A 77 4.48 2.48 11.50
N LEU A 78 4.23 2.99 10.30
CA LEU A 78 2.92 3.53 9.94
C LEU A 78 2.04 2.58 9.13
N HIS A 79 2.59 1.51 8.57
CA HIS A 79 1.85 0.71 7.58
C HIS A 79 0.56 0.06 8.11
N LEU A 80 0.54 -0.40 9.35
CA LEU A 80 -0.66 -1.06 9.88
C LEU A 80 -1.80 -0.07 10.11
N VAL A 81 -1.49 1.12 10.64
CA VAL A 81 -2.52 2.14 10.82
C VAL A 81 -2.96 2.70 9.45
N PHE A 82 -2.05 2.77 8.49
CA PHE A 82 -2.40 3.17 7.13
C PHE A 82 -3.37 2.16 6.50
N ARG A 83 -3.14 0.87 6.69
CA ARG A 83 -4.08 -0.15 6.23
C ARG A 83 -5.46 0.07 6.81
N VAL A 84 -5.55 0.23 8.14
CA VAL A 84 -6.83 0.38 8.83
C VAL A 84 -7.56 1.65 8.39
N ARG A 85 -6.84 2.75 8.27
CA ARG A 85 -7.45 4.05 7.98
C ARG A 85 -7.83 4.20 6.51
N PHE A 86 -7.06 3.63 5.60
CA PHE A 86 -7.22 3.90 4.17
C PHE A 86 -7.42 2.65 3.32
N LEU A 87 -6.55 1.66 3.42
CA LEU A 87 -6.59 0.53 2.48
C LEU A 87 -7.83 -0.33 2.64
N GLU A 88 -8.29 -0.51 3.87
CA GLU A 88 -9.49 -1.33 4.12
C GLU A 88 -10.75 -0.71 3.53
N ARG A 89 -10.71 0.57 3.22
CA ARG A 89 -11.86 1.31 2.68
C ARG A 89 -11.80 1.51 1.18
N LEU A 90 -10.74 1.06 0.53
CA LEU A 90 -10.63 1.20 -0.92
C LEU A 90 -11.61 0.27 -1.62
N PRO A 91 -12.21 0.72 -2.76
CA PRO A 91 -13.11 -0.17 -3.51
C PRO A 91 -12.36 -1.37 -4.07
N LYS A 92 -12.97 -2.55 -3.91
CA LYS A 92 -12.38 -3.78 -4.44
C LYS A 92 -12.16 -3.73 -5.95
N SER A 93 -13.00 -2.99 -6.66
CA SER A 93 -12.91 -2.89 -8.13
C SER A 93 -11.63 -2.23 -8.62
N GLY A 94 -11.01 -1.38 -7.79
CA GLY A 94 -9.77 -0.71 -8.16
C GLY A 94 -9.69 0.68 -7.59
N TRP A 95 -8.50 1.27 -7.69
CA TRP A 95 -8.23 2.59 -7.13
C TRP A 95 -7.01 3.20 -7.82
N ARG A 96 -6.86 4.51 -7.64
CA ARG A 96 -5.74 5.26 -8.16
C ARG A 96 -5.39 6.34 -7.14
N LEU A 97 -4.11 6.41 -6.78
CA LEU A 97 -3.61 7.41 -5.83
C LEU A 97 -2.36 8.05 -6.40
N THR A 98 -2.28 9.37 -6.27
CA THR A 98 -1.05 10.09 -6.63
C THR A 98 -0.10 10.09 -5.43
N GLU A 99 1.19 10.34 -5.71
CA GLU A 99 2.17 10.50 -4.65
C GLU A 99 1.76 11.60 -3.67
N ALA A 100 1.24 12.72 -4.19
CA ALA A 100 0.78 13.82 -3.36
C ALA A 100 -0.37 13.41 -2.43
N GLN A 101 -1.30 12.59 -2.95
CA GLN A 101 -2.39 12.07 -2.12
C GLN A 101 -1.88 11.17 -1.02
N LEU A 102 -0.93 10.28 -1.33
CA LEU A 102 -0.32 9.42 -0.33
C LEU A 102 0.41 10.23 0.74
N GLN A 103 1.16 11.24 0.33
CA GLN A 103 1.86 12.11 1.26
C GLN A 103 0.89 12.84 2.18
N ALA A 104 -0.24 13.29 1.66
CA ALA A 104 -1.28 13.94 2.47
C ALA A 104 -1.90 12.96 3.47
N MET A 105 -2.14 11.73 3.05
CA MET A 105 -2.64 10.67 3.93
C MET A 105 -1.64 10.39 5.06
N MET A 106 -0.34 10.36 4.74
CA MET A 106 0.71 10.15 5.72
C MET A 106 0.78 11.30 6.73
N ALA A 107 0.68 12.53 6.24
CA ALA A 107 0.68 13.70 7.11
C ALA A 107 -0.49 13.64 8.09
N ASP A 108 -1.66 13.20 7.62
CA ASP A 108 -2.84 13.04 8.46
C ASP A 108 -2.60 12.00 9.57
N LEU A 109 -1.97 10.88 9.24
CA LEU A 109 -1.65 9.87 10.23
C LEU A 109 -0.66 10.38 11.27
N GLU A 110 0.37 11.10 10.84
CA GLU A 110 1.37 11.66 11.74
C GLU A 110 0.76 12.69 12.67
N GLN A 111 -0.16 13.52 12.16
CA GLN A 111 -0.87 14.48 12.95
C GLN A 111 -1.69 13.82 14.04
N GLY A 112 -2.34 12.70 13.71
CA GLY A 112 -3.10 11.93 14.68
C GLY A 112 -2.24 11.41 15.83
N PHE A 113 -1.02 10.99 15.55
CA PHE A 113 -0.09 10.56 16.59
C PHE A 113 0.33 11.72 17.50
N LEU A 114 0.52 12.91 16.92
CA LEU A 114 0.94 14.07 17.68
C LEU A 114 -0.19 14.61 18.57
N ASP A 115 -1.43 14.40 18.17
CA ASP A 115 -2.59 14.92 18.89
C ASP A 115 -3.05 14.03 20.05
N THR A 116 -2.44 12.87 20.23
CA THR A 116 -2.82 11.96 21.31
C THR A 116 -2.03 12.12 22.60
#